data_9968ed8e38d8ddf122f7a4dc8114f3f6
#
_entry.id   9968ed8e38d8ddf122f7a4dc8114f3f6
#
_cell.length_a   1.000
_cell.length_b   1.000
_cell.length_c   1.000
_cell.angle_alpha   90.00
_cell.angle_beta   90.00
_cell.angle_gamma   90.00
#
_symmetry.space_group_name_H-M   'P 1'
#
loop_
_entity.id
_entity.type
_entity.pdbx_description
1 polymer ?
#
loop_
_entity_poly.entity_id
_entity_poly.type
_entity_poly.pdbx_seq_one_letter_code
_entity_poly.pdbx_strand_id
1 'polypeptide(L)'
;MFIAKQHLSRRTVLKGIGATLSLPLLDAMIPAATAMSRTAAAKGRVRFVALEMVHGSAGSTTVGAKANLWSPEAVGSAFDLAPSALAPLDPLRDYLTIVSNTDCRQAEAFTTPEIGGDHFRASAVFLTQSHPKQTMGSDVLAGVSIDQVVARRFGQDTPIPSMQLCIENNDQSGGCEYNYSCVYTDSISWDTPNTPMPMIRDPRSLRSAIRVRAAGSNRFM
;
A
#
# COMPACT_ATOMS: atom_id res chain seq x y z
N MET A 1 3.38 -15.65 13.47
CA MET A 1 3.49 -15.63 14.94
C MET A 1 3.54 -14.17 15.37
N PHE A 2 2.49 -13.64 15.95
CA PHE A 2 2.45 -12.24 16.39
C PHE A 2 3.11 -12.13 17.76
N ILE A 3 4.24 -11.44 17.84
CA ILE A 3 4.88 -11.10 19.10
C ILE A 3 4.30 -9.75 19.54
N ALA A 4 3.32 -9.79 20.44
CA ALA A 4 2.85 -8.60 21.12
C ALA A 4 3.97 -8.10 22.04
N LYS A 5 4.53 -6.91 21.77
CA LYS A 5 5.44 -6.24 22.72
C LYS A 5 4.64 -5.84 23.97
N GLN A 6 4.66 -6.68 24.98
CA GLN A 6 4.13 -6.33 26.31
C GLN A 6 5.26 -5.70 27.12
N HIS A 7 5.00 -4.50 27.64
CA HIS A 7 5.92 -3.84 28.57
C HIS A 7 5.92 -4.61 29.90
N LEU A 8 7.06 -5.17 30.26
CA LEU A 8 7.27 -5.72 31.59
C LEU A 8 7.54 -4.56 32.56
N SER A 9 6.79 -4.52 33.66
CA SER A 9 7.03 -3.54 34.70
C SER A 9 8.39 -3.80 35.37
N ARG A 10 9.14 -2.76 35.73
CA ARG A 10 10.42 -2.88 36.45
C ARG A 10 10.31 -3.78 37.69
N ARG A 11 9.16 -3.72 38.37
CA ARG A 11 8.87 -4.53 39.56
C ARG A 11 8.74 -6.01 39.22
N THR A 12 8.23 -6.39 38.07
CA THR A 12 8.10 -7.78 37.61
C THR A 12 9.48 -8.38 37.32
N VAL A 13 10.37 -7.61 36.68
CA VAL A 13 11.74 -8.04 36.39
C VAL A 13 12.54 -8.20 37.68
N LEU A 14 12.43 -7.27 38.63
CA LEU A 14 13.16 -7.31 39.92
C LEU A 14 12.65 -8.43 40.84
N LYS A 15 11.38 -8.83 40.78
CA LYS A 15 10.84 -9.96 41.55
C LYS A 15 11.25 -11.32 40.99
N GLY A 16 11.61 -11.40 39.70
CA GLY A 16 11.98 -12.67 39.06
C GLY A 16 13.45 -13.06 39.23
N ILE A 17 14.32 -12.12 39.60
CA ILE A 17 15.77 -12.36 39.66
C ILE A 17 16.29 -11.82 40.98
N GLY A 18 16.28 -12.57 42.00
CA GLY A 18 16.77 -12.20 43.35
C GLY A 18 18.22 -11.64 43.47
N ALA A 19 18.66 -10.86 42.50
CA ALA A 19 19.95 -10.17 42.42
C ALA A 19 19.80 -8.76 41.91
N THR A 20 20.31 -7.79 42.65
CA THR A 20 20.50 -6.39 42.24
C THR A 20 21.60 -6.27 41.17
N LEU A 21 21.32 -6.71 39.98
CA LEU A 21 22.10 -6.32 38.82
C LEU A 21 21.52 -5.00 38.29
N SER A 22 22.36 -3.95 38.23
CA SER A 22 22.04 -2.72 37.50
C SER A 22 21.98 -3.08 36.01
N LEU A 23 20.84 -3.59 35.58
CA LEU A 23 20.61 -3.85 34.17
C LEU A 23 20.63 -2.50 33.43
N PRO A 24 21.37 -2.40 32.32
CA PRO A 24 21.25 -1.24 31.45
C PRO A 24 19.78 -1.08 31.05
N LEU A 25 19.34 0.16 30.86
CA LEU A 25 17.97 0.48 30.45
C LEU A 25 17.61 -0.31 29.19
N LEU A 26 16.87 -1.37 29.37
CA LEU A 26 16.30 -2.12 28.26
C LEU A 26 15.16 -1.29 27.65
N ASP A 27 15.04 -1.26 26.34
CA ASP A 27 13.95 -0.56 25.63
C ASP A 27 12.56 -0.90 26.19
N ALA A 28 12.40 -2.13 26.69
CA ALA A 28 11.18 -2.59 27.36
C ALA A 28 10.92 -1.94 28.72
N MET A 29 11.90 -1.28 29.33
CA MET A 29 11.80 -0.60 30.63
C MET A 29 11.54 0.90 30.52
N ILE A 30 11.64 1.46 29.31
CA ILE A 30 11.33 2.86 29.06
C ILE A 30 9.82 3.03 29.07
N PRO A 31 9.24 3.90 29.91
CA PRO A 31 7.81 4.18 29.84
C PRO A 31 7.40 4.59 28.41
N ALA A 32 6.28 4.07 27.92
CA ALA A 32 5.81 4.32 26.57
C ALA A 32 5.70 5.83 26.26
N ALA A 33 5.33 6.67 27.23
CA ALA A 33 5.27 8.11 27.10
C ALA A 33 6.67 8.75 26.91
N THR A 34 7.71 8.20 27.54
CA THR A 34 9.09 8.72 27.40
C THR A 34 9.73 8.24 26.09
N ALA A 35 9.42 7.02 25.68
CA ALA A 35 9.82 6.50 24.37
C ALA A 35 9.16 7.28 23.23
N MET A 36 7.89 7.65 23.37
CA MET A 36 7.18 8.48 22.38
C MET A 36 7.77 9.88 22.25
N SER A 37 8.35 10.45 23.29
CA SER A 37 8.92 11.82 23.23
C SER A 37 10.36 11.87 22.71
N ARG A 38 11.08 10.74 22.67
CA ARG A 38 12.52 10.71 22.37
C ARG A 38 12.92 9.85 21.18
N THR A 39 12.02 9.02 20.64
CA THR A 39 12.32 8.16 19.50
C THR A 39 11.77 8.74 18.20
N ALA A 40 12.21 8.17 17.08
CA ALA A 40 11.64 8.45 15.76
C ALA A 40 10.09 8.24 15.70
N ALA A 41 9.50 7.58 16.71
CA ALA A 41 8.05 7.46 16.91
C ALA A 41 7.39 8.80 17.29
N ALA A 42 8.13 9.78 17.82
CA ALA A 42 7.66 11.15 18.05
C ALA A 42 7.62 11.99 16.76
N LYS A 43 8.40 11.60 15.74
CA LYS A 43 8.24 12.12 14.38
C LYS A 43 7.05 11.37 13.78
N GLY A 44 6.07 12.11 13.26
CA GLY A 44 4.87 11.54 12.67
C GLY A 44 5.21 10.34 11.76
N ARG A 45 4.55 9.21 11.98
CA ARG A 45 4.83 8.00 11.22
C ARG A 45 4.50 8.25 9.76
N VAL A 46 5.47 8.02 8.89
CA VAL A 46 5.25 8.04 7.45
C VAL A 46 4.26 6.93 7.10
N ARG A 47 3.22 7.29 6.38
CA ARG A 47 2.26 6.34 5.83
C ARG A 47 2.30 6.45 4.32
N PHE A 48 2.42 5.32 3.68
CA PHE A 48 2.32 5.19 2.24
C PHE A 48 0.92 4.67 1.90
N VAL A 49 0.23 5.35 1.01
CA VAL A 49 -1.07 4.94 0.46
C VAL A 49 -0.99 5.03 -1.05
N ALA A 50 -1.30 3.94 -1.71
CA ALA A 50 -1.44 3.90 -3.16
C ALA A 50 -2.91 3.65 -3.52
N LEU A 51 -3.43 4.44 -4.44
CA LEU A 51 -4.79 4.32 -4.96
C LEU A 51 -4.69 4.09 -6.47
N GLU A 52 -5.05 2.90 -6.91
CA GLU A 52 -5.17 2.61 -8.33
C GLU A 52 -6.52 3.07 -8.85
N MET A 53 -6.52 3.82 -9.91
CA MET A 53 -7.70 4.06 -10.73
C MET A 53 -7.59 3.16 -11.96
N VAL A 54 -8.21 2.00 -11.84
CA VAL A 54 -8.19 0.97 -12.89
C VAL A 54 -8.80 1.51 -14.17
N HIS A 55 -8.23 1.14 -15.31
CA HIS A 55 -8.66 1.55 -16.65
C HIS A 55 -8.39 3.01 -17.01
N GLY A 56 -7.64 3.73 -16.20
CA GLY A 56 -7.24 5.11 -16.50
C GLY A 56 -8.36 6.13 -16.27
N SER A 57 -8.16 7.32 -16.78
CA SER A 57 -9.07 8.45 -16.62
C SER A 57 -9.60 8.97 -17.95
N ALA A 58 -10.82 9.47 -17.95
CA ALA A 58 -11.44 10.07 -19.11
C ALA A 58 -10.66 11.32 -19.56
N GLY A 59 -10.40 11.43 -20.87
CA GLY A 59 -9.73 12.58 -21.45
C GLY A 59 -8.24 12.68 -21.11
N SER A 60 -7.60 11.58 -20.72
CA SER A 60 -6.14 11.56 -20.50
C SER A 60 -5.34 11.49 -21.82
N THR A 61 -5.99 11.14 -22.91
CA THR A 61 -5.39 11.05 -24.25
C THR A 61 -6.07 12.00 -25.24
N THR A 62 -5.40 12.32 -26.34
CA THR A 62 -5.98 13.13 -27.43
C THR A 62 -7.00 12.35 -28.26
N VAL A 63 -7.02 11.05 -28.18
CA VAL A 63 -7.95 10.20 -28.94
C VAL A 63 -9.31 10.17 -28.26
N GLY A 64 -10.32 10.67 -28.99
CA GLY A 64 -11.72 10.69 -28.53
C GLY A 64 -12.07 11.77 -27.50
N ALA A 65 -11.12 12.59 -27.05
CA ALA A 65 -11.37 13.72 -26.16
C ALA A 65 -11.02 15.06 -26.83
N LYS A 66 -11.85 16.07 -26.65
CA LYS A 66 -11.57 17.44 -27.14
C LYS A 66 -10.55 18.17 -26.28
N ALA A 67 -10.36 17.76 -25.04
CA ALA A 67 -9.41 18.33 -24.08
C ALA A 67 -8.94 17.26 -23.12
N ASN A 68 -7.75 17.43 -22.54
CA ASN A 68 -7.32 16.61 -21.43
C ASN A 68 -8.14 16.99 -20.17
N LEU A 69 -8.91 16.04 -19.67
CA LEU A 69 -9.76 16.23 -18.49
C LEU A 69 -9.09 15.71 -17.20
N TRP A 70 -7.91 15.15 -17.29
CA TRP A 70 -7.19 14.60 -16.14
C TRP A 70 -6.13 15.58 -15.62
N SER A 71 -5.19 15.96 -16.47
CA SER A 71 -4.05 16.81 -16.08
C SER A 71 -4.34 18.28 -16.32
N PRO A 72 -3.88 19.19 -15.45
CA PRO A 72 -3.87 20.62 -15.74
C PRO A 72 -3.05 20.93 -17.01
N GLU A 73 -3.41 21.99 -17.73
CA GLU A 73 -2.64 22.45 -18.89
C GLU A 73 -1.33 23.13 -18.46
N ALA A 74 -1.36 23.87 -17.35
CA ALA A 74 -0.20 24.60 -16.86
C ALA A 74 0.76 23.67 -16.10
N VAL A 75 2.04 23.85 -16.35
CA VAL A 75 3.15 23.19 -15.64
C VAL A 75 3.72 24.11 -14.55
N GLY A 76 4.29 23.51 -13.50
CA GLY A 76 4.86 24.23 -12.38
C GLY A 76 3.86 24.40 -11.25
N SER A 77 4.03 25.39 -10.38
CA SER A 77 3.21 25.55 -9.17
C SER A 77 1.88 26.30 -9.40
N ALA A 78 1.73 26.98 -10.54
CA ALA A 78 0.57 27.81 -10.86
C ALA A 78 -0.42 27.07 -11.78
N PHE A 79 -0.82 25.85 -11.39
CA PHE A 79 -1.81 25.08 -12.14
C PHE A 79 -3.22 25.30 -11.60
N ASP A 80 -4.22 25.17 -12.49
CA ASP A 80 -5.65 25.23 -12.17
C ASP A 80 -6.26 23.83 -12.31
N LEU A 81 -6.99 23.41 -11.30
CA LEU A 81 -7.66 22.10 -11.28
C LEU A 81 -9.11 22.19 -11.78
N ALA A 82 -9.69 23.38 -11.87
CA ALA A 82 -11.12 23.58 -12.17
C ALA A 82 -11.58 22.91 -13.48
N PRO A 83 -10.80 22.90 -14.57
CA PRO A 83 -11.21 22.23 -15.81
C PRO A 83 -11.11 20.71 -15.79
N SER A 84 -10.50 20.12 -14.75
CA SER A 84 -10.17 18.71 -14.71
C SER A 84 -11.04 17.91 -13.75
N ALA A 85 -10.96 16.58 -13.86
CA ALA A 85 -11.56 15.65 -12.90
C ALA A 85 -10.95 15.77 -11.48
N LEU A 86 -9.82 16.46 -11.35
CA LEU A 86 -9.15 16.72 -10.07
C LEU A 86 -9.69 17.97 -9.35
N ALA A 87 -10.65 18.70 -9.93
CA ALA A 87 -11.26 19.90 -9.32
C ALA A 87 -11.66 19.73 -7.83
N PRO A 88 -12.22 18.60 -7.37
CA PRO A 88 -12.55 18.41 -5.97
C PRO A 88 -11.33 18.44 -5.01
N LEU A 89 -10.12 18.28 -5.53
CA LEU A 89 -8.87 18.35 -4.78
C LEU A 89 -8.29 19.75 -4.64
N ASP A 90 -8.94 20.78 -5.20
CA ASP A 90 -8.45 22.16 -5.16
C ASP A 90 -8.14 22.68 -3.74
N PRO A 91 -8.92 22.36 -2.70
CA PRO A 91 -8.57 22.73 -1.32
C PRO A 91 -7.26 22.10 -0.81
N LEU A 92 -6.76 21.08 -1.48
CA LEU A 92 -5.52 20.36 -1.15
C LEU A 92 -4.40 20.65 -2.14
N ARG A 93 -4.56 21.61 -3.03
CA ARG A 93 -3.64 21.90 -4.15
C ARG A 93 -2.18 22.04 -3.70
N ASP A 94 -1.94 22.70 -2.57
CA ASP A 94 -0.59 22.92 -2.03
C ASP A 94 0.13 21.62 -1.60
N TYR A 95 -0.61 20.53 -1.47
CA TYR A 95 -0.09 19.20 -1.13
C TYR A 95 -0.03 18.26 -2.34
N LEU A 96 -0.43 18.73 -3.53
CA LEU A 96 -0.47 17.91 -4.73
C LEU A 96 0.80 18.07 -5.57
N THR A 97 1.27 16.96 -6.06
CA THR A 97 2.24 16.88 -7.15
C THR A 97 1.63 16.05 -8.27
N ILE A 98 1.37 16.66 -9.40
CA ILE A 98 0.78 15.99 -10.55
C ILE A 98 1.90 15.71 -11.55
N VAL A 99 2.11 14.43 -11.86
CA VAL A 99 3.07 14.00 -12.87
C VAL A 99 2.29 13.46 -14.05
N SER A 100 2.52 14.02 -15.21
CA SER A 100 1.87 13.64 -16.47
C SER A 100 2.91 13.33 -17.54
N ASN A 101 2.45 12.76 -18.66
CA ASN A 101 3.31 12.36 -19.79
C ASN A 101 4.39 11.34 -19.38
N THR A 102 4.11 10.53 -18.38
CA THR A 102 4.91 9.36 -18.03
C THR A 102 4.36 8.15 -18.74
N ASP A 103 5.24 7.23 -19.06
CA ASP A 103 4.92 5.97 -19.71
C ASP A 103 5.39 4.79 -18.87
N CYS A 104 4.68 3.70 -18.95
CA CYS A 104 5.05 2.45 -18.30
C CYS A 104 5.10 1.32 -19.34
N ARG A 105 6.24 1.18 -19.99
CA ARG A 105 6.44 0.17 -21.02
C ARG A 105 6.12 -1.26 -20.55
N GLN A 106 6.29 -1.54 -19.26
CA GLN A 106 6.01 -2.87 -18.72
C GLN A 106 4.51 -3.22 -18.72
N ALA A 107 3.63 -2.22 -18.88
CA ALA A 107 2.19 -2.44 -19.04
C ALA A 107 1.78 -2.72 -20.50
N GLU A 108 2.65 -2.48 -21.48
CA GLU A 108 2.37 -2.74 -22.88
C GLU A 108 2.40 -4.22 -23.22
N ALA A 109 1.75 -4.59 -24.33
CA ALA A 109 1.90 -5.91 -24.91
C ALA A 109 3.25 -6.03 -25.61
N PHE A 110 4.06 -7.00 -25.24
CA PHE A 110 5.33 -7.28 -25.89
C PHE A 110 5.22 -8.25 -27.06
N THR A 111 4.14 -9.04 -27.04
CA THR A 111 3.86 -10.04 -28.09
C THR A 111 2.40 -9.95 -28.53
N THR A 112 2.11 -10.44 -29.74
CA THR A 112 0.75 -10.45 -30.27
C THR A 112 -0.28 -11.15 -29.36
N PRO A 113 0.01 -12.28 -28.71
CA PRO A 113 -0.93 -12.93 -27.80
C PRO A 113 -1.31 -12.10 -26.56
N GLU A 114 -0.54 -11.08 -26.21
CA GLU A 114 -0.81 -10.21 -25.06
C GLU A 114 -1.75 -9.05 -25.40
N ILE A 115 -2.01 -8.80 -26.70
CA ILE A 115 -2.88 -7.71 -27.13
C ILE A 115 -4.30 -7.93 -26.58
N GLY A 116 -4.87 -6.90 -25.95
CA GLY A 116 -6.17 -6.95 -25.26
C GLY A 116 -6.06 -7.25 -23.76
N GLY A 117 -4.94 -7.78 -23.27
CA GLY A 117 -4.69 -8.08 -21.85
C GLY A 117 -4.20 -6.90 -21.02
N ASP A 118 -4.51 -5.66 -21.42
CA ASP A 118 -4.04 -4.43 -20.78
C ASP A 118 -4.53 -4.28 -19.34
N HIS A 119 -5.75 -4.70 -19.02
CA HIS A 119 -6.29 -4.65 -17.66
C HIS A 119 -5.49 -5.51 -16.68
N PHE A 120 -5.08 -6.70 -17.10
CA PHE A 120 -4.26 -7.60 -16.26
C PHE A 120 -2.87 -7.03 -16.05
N ARG A 121 -2.29 -6.45 -17.09
CA ARG A 121 -0.95 -5.85 -16.99
C ARG A 121 -0.96 -4.56 -16.19
N ALA A 122 -1.95 -3.69 -16.39
CA ALA A 122 -2.02 -2.40 -15.70
C ALA A 122 -1.98 -2.55 -14.18
N SER A 123 -2.87 -3.36 -13.61
CA SER A 123 -2.92 -3.59 -12.15
C SER A 123 -1.66 -4.28 -11.63
N ALA A 124 -1.16 -5.29 -12.32
CA ALA A 124 0.06 -5.99 -11.91
C ALA A 124 1.30 -5.08 -11.91
N VAL A 125 1.37 -4.14 -12.86
CA VAL A 125 2.52 -3.23 -13.04
C VAL A 125 2.44 -2.02 -12.11
N PHE A 126 1.27 -1.62 -11.66
CA PHE A 126 1.03 -0.37 -10.93
C PHE A 126 2.04 -0.08 -9.82
N LEU A 127 2.30 -1.03 -8.94
CA LEU A 127 3.27 -0.87 -7.86
C LEU A 127 4.55 -1.69 -8.03
N THR A 128 4.61 -2.56 -9.04
CA THR A 128 5.77 -3.46 -9.26
C THR A 128 6.72 -2.97 -10.32
N GLN A 129 6.24 -2.22 -11.31
CA GLN A 129 6.98 -1.85 -12.52
C GLN A 129 7.60 -3.06 -13.25
N SER A 130 6.96 -4.22 -13.13
CA SER A 130 7.42 -5.48 -13.72
C SER A 130 6.36 -6.03 -14.65
N HIS A 131 6.75 -6.42 -15.86
CA HIS A 131 5.85 -7.05 -16.82
C HIS A 131 5.37 -8.41 -16.28
N PRO A 132 4.05 -8.61 -16.11
CA PRO A 132 3.55 -9.85 -15.56
C PRO A 132 3.67 -10.98 -16.55
N LYS A 133 3.98 -12.17 -16.07
CA LYS A 133 4.04 -13.38 -16.88
C LYS A 133 2.64 -13.71 -17.42
N GLN A 134 2.52 -13.86 -18.73
CA GLN A 134 1.29 -14.36 -19.36
C GLN A 134 1.13 -15.85 -19.03
N THR A 135 0.24 -16.16 -18.10
CA THR A 135 -0.07 -17.52 -17.66
C THR A 135 -1.48 -17.59 -17.09
N MET A 136 -2.16 -18.71 -17.33
CA MET A 136 -3.44 -19.03 -16.69
C MET A 136 -3.28 -19.91 -15.45
N GLY A 137 -2.06 -20.35 -15.17
CA GLY A 137 -1.72 -21.24 -14.06
C GLY A 137 -1.41 -20.51 -12.77
N SER A 138 -0.90 -21.28 -11.82
CA SER A 138 -0.45 -20.76 -10.51
C SER A 138 0.99 -20.21 -10.53
N ASP A 139 1.67 -20.31 -11.65
CA ASP A 139 3.06 -19.88 -11.86
C ASP A 139 3.15 -18.39 -12.24
N VAL A 140 2.35 -17.59 -11.55
CA VAL A 140 2.28 -16.13 -11.73
C VAL A 140 3.61 -15.46 -11.33
N LEU A 141 3.92 -14.35 -12.01
CA LEU A 141 5.10 -13.55 -11.75
C LEU A 141 4.79 -12.08 -12.08
N ALA A 142 4.87 -11.22 -11.09
CA ALA A 142 4.60 -9.78 -11.25
C ALA A 142 5.72 -8.88 -10.68
N GLY A 143 6.54 -9.37 -9.77
CA GLY A 143 7.55 -8.55 -9.09
C GLY A 143 7.15 -8.16 -7.67
N VAL A 144 8.07 -7.59 -6.92
CA VAL A 144 7.80 -7.07 -5.57
C VAL A 144 7.26 -5.65 -5.69
N SER A 145 6.14 -5.38 -5.03
CA SER A 145 5.53 -4.04 -5.07
C SER A 145 6.18 -3.07 -4.07
N ILE A 146 6.19 -1.79 -4.42
CA ILE A 146 6.84 -0.73 -3.62
C ILE A 146 6.24 -0.60 -2.23
N ASP A 147 4.94 -0.83 -2.06
CA ASP A 147 4.26 -0.81 -0.76
C ASP A 147 4.81 -1.90 0.17
N GLN A 148 5.18 -3.07 -0.34
CA GLN A 148 5.80 -4.13 0.43
C GLN A 148 7.26 -3.81 0.79
N VAL A 149 7.99 -3.11 -0.07
CA VAL A 149 9.31 -2.56 0.28
C VAL A 149 9.20 -1.56 1.43
N VAL A 150 8.20 -0.67 1.38
CA VAL A 150 7.89 0.29 2.46
C VAL A 150 7.47 -0.44 3.74
N ALA A 151 6.62 -1.46 3.62
CA ALA A 151 6.16 -2.26 4.76
C ALA A 151 7.31 -2.98 5.47
N ARG A 152 8.25 -3.54 4.72
CA ARG A 152 9.46 -4.19 5.28
C ARG A 152 10.36 -3.18 6.00
N ARG A 153 10.45 -1.96 5.49
CA ARG A 153 11.29 -0.90 6.08
C ARG A 153 10.69 -0.31 7.34
N PHE A 154 9.39 -0.04 7.34
CA PHE A 154 8.70 0.73 8.39
C PHE A 154 7.67 -0.08 9.17
N GLY A 155 7.28 -1.24 8.67
CA GLY A 155 6.18 -2.03 9.23
C GLY A 155 6.46 -2.64 10.59
N GLN A 156 7.72 -2.76 10.99
CA GLN A 156 8.10 -3.31 12.28
C GLN A 156 7.59 -2.47 13.47
N ASP A 157 7.30 -1.19 13.23
CA ASP A 157 6.79 -0.26 14.24
C ASP A 157 5.26 -0.23 14.31
N THR A 158 4.58 -1.05 13.51
CA THR A 158 3.11 -1.09 13.47
C THR A 158 2.57 -2.50 13.64
N PRO A 159 1.41 -2.67 14.31
CA PRO A 159 0.74 -3.98 14.42
C PRO A 159 0.29 -4.56 13.07
N ILE A 160 0.01 -3.69 12.10
CA ILE A 160 -0.38 -4.05 10.74
C ILE A 160 0.57 -3.32 9.80
N PRO A 161 1.59 -4.02 9.29
CA PRO A 161 2.60 -3.42 8.42
C PRO A 161 2.04 -2.92 7.09
N SER A 162 1.10 -3.64 6.53
CA SER A 162 0.53 -3.39 5.21
C SER A 162 -0.90 -3.92 5.15
N MET A 163 -1.73 -3.30 4.32
CA MET A 163 -3.08 -3.75 4.00
C MET A 163 -3.35 -3.51 2.53
N GLN A 164 -3.86 -4.51 1.85
CA GLN A 164 -4.45 -4.36 0.53
C GLN A 164 -5.97 -4.36 0.66
N LEU A 165 -6.62 -3.31 0.16
CA LEU A 165 -8.08 -3.13 0.22
C LEU A 165 -8.68 -3.23 -1.18
N CYS A 166 -9.84 -3.81 -1.29
CA CYS A 166 -10.61 -3.87 -2.52
C CYS A 166 -12.09 -3.69 -2.21
N ILE A 167 -12.83 -3.06 -3.12
CA ILE A 167 -14.29 -2.90 -3.02
C ILE A 167 -15.03 -3.88 -3.94
N GLU A 168 -14.35 -4.45 -4.91
CA GLU A 168 -14.92 -5.42 -5.84
C GLU A 168 -14.66 -6.84 -5.37
N ASN A 169 -15.59 -7.72 -5.74
CA ASN A 169 -15.49 -9.14 -5.46
C ASN A 169 -15.13 -9.88 -6.74
N ASN A 170 -13.87 -9.92 -7.08
CA ASN A 170 -13.38 -10.75 -8.17
C ASN A 170 -12.86 -12.08 -7.60
N ASP A 171 -13.76 -12.92 -7.05
CA ASP A 171 -13.41 -14.25 -6.54
C ASP A 171 -13.05 -15.25 -7.66
N GLN A 172 -12.57 -14.76 -8.78
CA GLN A 172 -12.16 -15.60 -9.89
C GLN A 172 -10.74 -16.12 -9.62
N SER A 173 -10.66 -17.33 -9.15
CA SER A 173 -9.41 -18.08 -9.11
C SER A 173 -9.21 -18.78 -10.46
N GLY A 174 -7.97 -18.81 -10.94
CA GLY A 174 -7.59 -19.48 -12.18
C GLY A 174 -7.28 -18.54 -13.33
N GLY A 175 -7.49 -19.01 -14.55
CA GLY A 175 -7.25 -18.22 -15.75
C GLY A 175 -8.42 -17.32 -16.10
N CYS A 176 -8.09 -16.08 -16.42
CA CYS A 176 -9.00 -15.11 -17.01
C CYS A 176 -8.77 -15.01 -18.52
N GLU A 177 -9.24 -13.92 -19.13
CA GLU A 177 -9.09 -13.70 -20.57
C GLU A 177 -7.63 -13.40 -20.97
N TYR A 178 -7.35 -13.47 -22.24
CA TYR A 178 -6.02 -13.19 -22.84
C TYR A 178 -4.86 -14.00 -22.25
N ASN A 179 -5.14 -15.21 -21.74
CA ASN A 179 -4.17 -16.10 -21.11
C ASN A 179 -3.46 -15.51 -19.87
N TYR A 180 -4.11 -14.60 -19.18
CA TYR A 180 -3.64 -14.11 -17.89
C TYR A 180 -4.40 -14.74 -16.73
N SER A 181 -3.72 -14.90 -15.59
CA SER A 181 -4.35 -15.29 -14.33
C SER A 181 -5.19 -14.14 -13.77
N CYS A 182 -6.35 -14.44 -13.21
CA CYS A 182 -7.23 -13.46 -12.58
C CYS A 182 -6.57 -12.74 -11.39
N VAL A 183 -5.58 -13.35 -10.77
CA VAL A 183 -4.84 -12.74 -9.66
C VAL A 183 -4.18 -11.41 -10.02
N TYR A 184 -3.88 -11.19 -11.30
CA TYR A 184 -3.26 -9.94 -11.75
C TYR A 184 -4.21 -8.75 -11.70
N THR A 185 -5.52 -8.96 -11.89
CA THR A 185 -6.53 -7.91 -11.69
C THR A 185 -6.94 -7.78 -10.24
N ASP A 186 -6.78 -8.85 -9.48
CA ASP A 186 -7.23 -8.92 -8.08
C ASP A 186 -6.18 -8.39 -7.10
N SER A 187 -4.93 -8.21 -7.51
CA SER A 187 -3.87 -7.81 -6.60
C SER A 187 -2.91 -6.79 -7.19
N ILE A 188 -2.80 -5.65 -6.53
CA ILE A 188 -1.78 -4.61 -6.81
C ILE A 188 -0.57 -4.71 -5.89
N SER A 189 -0.66 -5.49 -4.82
CA SER A 189 0.35 -5.63 -3.77
C SER A 189 0.95 -7.04 -3.78
N TRP A 190 2.27 -7.12 -3.88
CA TRP A 190 3.03 -8.36 -4.04
C TRP A 190 4.19 -8.42 -3.07
N ASP A 191 4.15 -9.36 -2.12
CA ASP A 191 5.23 -9.55 -1.14
C ASP A 191 6.49 -10.11 -1.76
N THR A 192 6.34 -11.08 -2.65
CA THR A 192 7.42 -11.61 -3.49
C THR A 192 7.01 -11.55 -4.96
N PRO A 193 7.90 -11.79 -5.93
CA PRO A 193 7.53 -11.74 -7.34
C PRO A 193 6.36 -12.65 -7.75
N ASN A 194 6.07 -13.67 -6.97
CA ASN A 194 5.03 -14.67 -7.24
C ASN A 194 4.00 -14.82 -6.10
N THR A 195 4.04 -13.94 -5.11
CA THR A 195 3.13 -14.03 -3.94
C THR A 195 2.35 -12.74 -3.79
N PRO A 196 1.08 -12.70 -4.24
CA PRO A 196 0.21 -11.57 -4.01
C PRO A 196 -0.18 -11.46 -2.54
N MET A 197 -0.41 -10.25 -2.07
CA MET A 197 -0.94 -10.00 -0.74
C MET A 197 -2.45 -10.28 -0.69
N PRO A 198 -2.96 -10.83 0.41
CA PRO A 198 -4.40 -11.05 0.56
C PRO A 198 -5.16 -9.72 0.60
N MET A 199 -6.29 -9.65 -0.11
CA MET A 199 -7.18 -8.50 -0.11
C MET A 199 -8.17 -8.53 1.04
N ILE A 200 -8.39 -7.38 1.66
CA ILE A 200 -9.46 -7.18 2.64
C ILE A 200 -10.63 -6.52 1.91
N ARG A 201 -11.72 -7.25 1.75
CA ARG A 201 -12.93 -6.81 1.05
C ARG A 201 -14.07 -6.45 1.99
N ASP A 202 -14.14 -7.12 3.15
CA ASP A 202 -15.18 -6.85 4.13
C ASP A 202 -14.79 -5.66 5.03
N PRO A 203 -15.59 -4.57 4.99
CA PRO A 203 -15.38 -3.42 5.87
C PRO A 203 -15.42 -3.76 7.37
N ARG A 204 -16.07 -4.86 7.75
CA ARG A 204 -16.12 -5.34 9.14
C ARG A 204 -14.77 -5.90 9.54
N SER A 205 -14.12 -6.65 8.67
CA SER A 205 -12.75 -7.16 8.89
C SER A 205 -11.76 -6.01 9.03
N LEU A 206 -11.85 -4.99 8.17
CA LEU A 206 -11.06 -3.77 8.28
C LEU A 206 -11.31 -3.04 9.60
N ARG A 207 -12.58 -2.85 9.96
CA ARG A 207 -12.96 -2.21 11.23
C ARG A 207 -12.45 -2.98 12.44
N SER A 208 -12.49 -4.31 12.41
CA SER A 208 -11.95 -5.17 13.46
C SER A 208 -10.44 -5.02 13.59
N ALA A 209 -9.71 -5.04 12.48
CA ALA A 209 -8.27 -4.84 12.45
C ALA A 209 -7.86 -3.47 13.05
N ILE A 210 -8.62 -2.42 12.75
CA ILE A 210 -8.40 -1.07 13.29
C ILE A 210 -8.76 -1.00 14.78
N ARG A 211 -9.87 -1.63 15.21
CA ARG A 211 -10.35 -1.60 16.61
C ARG A 211 -9.44 -2.35 17.58
N VAL A 212 -8.88 -3.47 17.19
CA VAL A 212 -7.90 -4.20 18.02
C VAL A 212 -6.75 -3.28 18.41
N ARG A 213 -6.38 -2.35 17.54
CA ARG A 213 -5.36 -1.34 17.82
C ARG A 213 -5.80 -0.29 18.84
N ALA A 214 -7.04 0.19 18.74
CA ALA A 214 -7.57 1.22 19.66
C ALA A 214 -7.73 0.67 21.08
N ALA A 215 -8.20 -0.58 21.22
CA ALA A 215 -8.34 -1.24 22.52
C ALA A 215 -6.99 -1.55 23.19
N GLY A 216 -5.94 -1.79 22.42
CA GLY A 216 -4.58 -1.97 22.93
C GLY A 216 -3.95 -0.68 23.48
N SER A 217 -4.34 0.48 22.95
CA SER A 217 -3.82 1.78 23.40
C SER A 217 -4.50 2.31 24.67
N ASN A 218 -5.74 1.89 24.93
CA ASN A 218 -6.53 2.36 26.09
C ASN A 218 -6.41 1.53 27.36
N ARG A 219 -5.61 0.47 27.36
CA ARG A 219 -5.37 -0.34 28.57
C ARG A 219 -4.23 0.17 29.47
N PHE A 220 -3.72 1.35 29.20
CA PHE A 220 -2.58 1.93 29.92
C PHE A 220 -2.80 3.41 30.29
N MET A 221 -4.03 3.78 30.66
CA MET A 221 -4.26 4.97 31.49
C MET A 221 -4.46 4.56 32.93
#